data_28c8909967bd64f5b1a988acc8645b30
#
_entry.id   28c8909967bd64f5b1a988acc8645b30
#
_cell.length_a   1.000
_cell.length_b   1.000
_cell.length_c   1.000
_cell.angle_alpha   90.00
_cell.angle_beta   90.00
_cell.angle_gamma   90.00
#
_symmetry.space_group_name_H-M   'P 1'
#
loop_
_entity.id
_entity.type
_entity.pdbx_description
1 polymer ?
#
loop_
_entity_poly.entity_id
_entity_poly.type
_entity_poly.pdbx_seq_one_letter_code
_entity_poly.pdbx_strand_id
1 'polypeptide(L)' 'DLIRSGQDYLKSHPAFFETSCLNTKIDDLATLVYTSGTTGTPKGVCLHHEQIISEVSEVFRIIDVDDRDKSLSFLPY' A
#
# COMPACT_ATOMS: atom_id res chain seq x y z
N ASP A 1 -13.64 17.95 -2.88
CA ASP A 1 -13.05 17.09 -1.85
C ASP A 1 -12.79 15.72 -2.46
N LEU A 2 -11.59 15.22 -2.30
CA LEU A 2 -11.15 13.96 -2.90
C LEU A 2 -11.96 12.76 -2.40
N ILE A 3 -12.25 12.73 -1.11
CA ILE A 3 -13.04 11.64 -0.51
C ILE A 3 -14.45 11.63 -1.09
N ARG A 4 -15.06 12.80 -1.22
CA ARG A 4 -16.42 12.93 -1.78
C ARG A 4 -16.44 12.52 -3.23
N SER A 5 -15.46 12.95 -4.01
CA SER A 5 -15.34 12.55 -5.42
C SER A 5 -15.22 11.03 -5.56
N GLY A 6 -14.46 10.40 -4.68
CA GLY A 6 -14.33 8.95 -4.67
C GLY A 6 -15.64 8.24 -4.33
N GLN A 7 -16.36 8.76 -3.35
CA GLN A 7 -17.66 8.21 -2.97
C GLN A 7 -18.67 8.31 -4.11
N ASP A 8 -18.70 9.46 -4.79
CA ASP A 8 -19.58 9.67 -5.94
C ASP A 8 -19.24 8.73 -7.09
N TYR A 9 -17.96 8.52 -7.33
CA TYR A 9 -17.51 7.58 -8.37
C TYR A 9 -17.97 6.17 -8.06
N LEU A 10 -17.85 5.72 -6.81
CA LEU A 10 -18.26 4.38 -6.39
C LEU A 10 -19.77 4.18 -6.52
N LYS A 11 -20.57 5.23 -6.31
CA LYS A 11 -22.02 5.15 -6.51
C LYS A 11 -22.37 4.92 -7.98
N SER A 12 -21.61 5.52 -8.88
CA SER A 12 -21.80 5.36 -10.33
C SER A 12 -21.20 4.05 -10.85
N HIS A 13 -20.18 3.53 -10.16
CA HIS A 13 -19.44 2.33 -10.56
C HIS A 13 -19.33 1.37 -9.38
N PRO A 14 -20.43 0.74 -8.94
CA PRO A 14 -20.43 -0.03 -7.68
C PRO A 14 -19.50 -1.23 -7.66
N ALA A 15 -19.18 -1.80 -8.81
CA ALA A 15 -18.29 -2.97 -8.90
C ALA A 15 -16.82 -2.59 -9.13
N PHE A 16 -16.50 -1.30 -9.24
CA PHE A 16 -15.15 -0.86 -9.62
C PHE A 16 -14.09 -1.34 -8.63
N PHE A 17 -14.34 -1.16 -7.34
CA PHE A 17 -13.36 -1.49 -6.31
C PHE A 17 -13.04 -2.99 -6.31
N GLU A 18 -14.07 -3.83 -6.29
CA GLU A 18 -13.90 -5.28 -6.28
C GLU A 18 -13.22 -5.78 -7.55
N THR A 19 -13.62 -5.27 -8.71
CA THR A 19 -13.02 -5.63 -9.99
C THR A 19 -11.54 -5.24 -10.03
N SER A 20 -11.20 -4.05 -9.55
CA SER A 20 -9.82 -3.60 -9.49
C SER A 20 -8.97 -4.49 -8.58
N CYS A 21 -9.50 -4.87 -7.41
CA CYS A 21 -8.82 -5.77 -6.50
C CYS A 21 -8.56 -7.13 -7.12
N LEU A 22 -9.56 -7.69 -7.80
CA LEU A 22 -9.44 -9.01 -8.42
C LEU A 22 -8.46 -9.01 -9.60
N ASN A 23 -8.32 -7.89 -10.28
CA ASN A 23 -7.42 -7.75 -11.42
C ASN A 23 -5.99 -7.39 -11.05
N THR A 24 -5.74 -7.04 -9.80
CA THR A 24 -4.40 -6.70 -9.32
C THR A 24 -3.53 -7.96 -9.28
N LYS A 25 -2.34 -7.85 -9.85
CA LYS A 25 -1.39 -8.95 -9.91
C LYS A 25 -0.26 -8.72 -8.91
N ILE A 26 0.41 -9.80 -8.53
CA ILE A 26 1.48 -9.75 -7.55
C ILE A 26 2.69 -8.94 -8.04
N ASP A 27 2.89 -8.85 -9.34
CA ASP A 27 3.97 -8.06 -9.94
C ASP A 27 3.55 -6.62 -10.29
N ASP A 28 2.32 -6.23 -9.99
CA ASP A 28 1.86 -4.86 -10.21
C ASP A 28 2.53 -3.90 -9.23
N LEU A 29 2.71 -2.67 -9.66
CA LEU A 29 3.23 -1.60 -8.82
C LEU A 29 2.22 -1.27 -7.71
N ALA A 30 2.66 -1.35 -6.45
CA ALA A 30 1.80 -1.05 -5.31
C ALA A 30 1.92 0.42 -4.90
N THR A 31 3.15 0.93 -4.80
CA THR A 31 3.36 2.30 -4.34
C THR A 31 4.72 2.82 -4.78
N LEU A 32 4.85 4.13 -4.72
CA LEU A 32 6.11 4.84 -4.93
C LEU A 32 6.49 5.53 -3.63
N VAL A 33 7.72 5.31 -3.19
CA VAL A 33 8.25 5.96 -2.00
C VAL A 33 9.39 6.88 -2.44
N TYR A 34 9.26 8.17 -2.14
CA TYR A 34 10.28 9.14 -2.48
C TYR A 34 11.24 9.32 -1.31
N THR A 35 12.53 9.26 -1.62
CA THR A 35 13.59 9.50 -0.64
C THR A 35 14.40 10.70 -1.05
N SER A 36 14.83 11.50 -0.09
CA SER A 36 15.61 12.70 -0.36
C SER A 36 17.07 12.42 -0.70
N GLY A 37 17.58 11.26 -0.32
CA GLY A 37 18.95 10.86 -0.67
C GLY A 37 20.02 11.87 -0.26
N THR A 38 21.28 11.51 -0.45
CA THR A 38 22.42 12.39 -0.16
C THR A 38 22.69 13.43 -1.25
N THR A 39 22.06 13.27 -2.41
CA THR A 39 22.28 14.15 -3.57
C THR A 39 21.31 15.33 -3.61
N GLY A 40 20.37 15.42 -2.68
CA GLY A 40 19.38 16.49 -2.61
C GLY A 40 18.23 16.35 -3.61
N THR A 41 18.33 15.46 -4.59
CA THR A 41 17.27 15.22 -5.56
C THR A 41 16.43 14.03 -5.09
N PRO A 42 15.12 14.20 -4.86
CA PRO A 42 14.25 13.08 -4.46
C PRO A 42 14.23 12.00 -5.54
N LYS A 43 14.32 10.76 -5.10
CA LYS A 43 14.23 9.59 -5.98
C LYS A 43 13.01 8.76 -5.59
N GLY A 44 12.25 8.34 -6.61
CA GLY A 44 11.11 7.46 -6.40
C GLY A 44 11.55 6.00 -6.40
N VAL A 45 11.24 5.31 -5.31
CA VAL A 45 11.47 3.86 -5.21
C VAL A 45 10.18 3.16 -5.54
N CYS A 46 10.21 2.31 -6.57
CA CYS A 46 9.03 1.53 -6.99
C CYS A 46 8.93 0.28 -6.15
N LEU A 47 7.80 0.10 -5.48
CA LEU A 47 7.52 -1.11 -4.70
C LEU A 47 6.35 -1.86 -5.33
N HIS A 48 6.58 -3.10 -5.68
CA HIS A 48 5.55 -3.99 -6.21
C HIS A 48 4.87 -4.75 -5.07
N HIS A 49 3.67 -5.25 -5.32
CA HIS A 49 2.92 -6.00 -4.31
C HIS A 49 3.71 -7.19 -3.77
N GLU A 50 4.44 -7.86 -4.63
CA GLU A 50 5.26 -9.01 -4.25
C GLU A 50 6.26 -8.68 -3.15
N GLN A 51 6.91 -7.52 -3.24
CA GLN A 51 7.90 -7.10 -2.25
C GLN A 51 7.25 -6.86 -0.89
N ILE A 52 6.11 -6.18 -0.87
CA ILE A 52 5.37 -5.90 0.36
C ILE A 52 4.86 -7.20 1.00
N ILE A 53 4.30 -8.09 0.20
CA ILE A 53 3.80 -9.38 0.68
C ILE A 53 4.93 -10.22 1.26
N SER A 54 6.09 -10.25 0.61
CA SER A 54 7.25 -10.99 1.10
C SER A 54 7.70 -10.50 2.46
N GLU A 55 7.79 -9.19 2.64
CA GLU A 55 8.18 -8.59 3.91
C GLU A 55 7.17 -8.91 5.02
N VAL A 56 5.89 -8.74 4.74
CA VAL A 56 4.84 -9.02 5.71
C VAL A 56 4.84 -10.50 6.09
N SER A 57 5.00 -11.39 5.11
CA SER A 57 5.04 -12.83 5.35
C SER A 57 6.21 -13.22 6.26
N GLU A 58 7.38 -12.62 6.06
CA GLU A 58 8.53 -12.89 6.91
C GLU A 58 8.31 -12.42 8.35
N VAL A 59 7.69 -11.25 8.52
CA VAL A 59 7.36 -10.73 9.85
C VAL A 59 6.38 -11.68 10.56
N PHE A 60 5.36 -12.16 9.88
CA PHE A 60 4.38 -13.08 10.48
C PHE A 60 4.96 -14.44 10.83
N ARG A 61 6.05 -14.87 10.19
CA ARG A 61 6.74 -16.10 10.55
C ARG A 61 7.48 -15.98 11.87
N ILE A 62 7.92 -14.77 12.22
CA ILE A 62 8.74 -14.52 13.41
C ILE A 62 7.87 -14.04 14.57
N ILE A 63 6.89 -13.20 14.31
CA ILE A 63 6.05 -12.56 15.31
C ILE A 63 4.61 -13.02 15.14
N ASP A 64 3.99 -13.44 16.23
CA ASP A 64 2.58 -13.83 16.25
C ASP A 64 1.74 -12.57 16.44
N VAL A 65 1.15 -12.07 15.34
CA VAL A 65 0.40 -10.81 15.32
C VAL A 65 -1.02 -11.10 14.84
N ASP A 66 -2.01 -10.53 15.53
CA ASP A 66 -3.42 -10.69 15.15
C ASP A 66 -4.16 -9.34 15.21
N ASP A 67 -5.46 -9.36 14.94
CA ASP A 67 -6.29 -8.16 14.86
C ASP A 67 -6.51 -7.45 16.22
N ARG A 68 -6.10 -8.08 17.32
CA ARG A 68 -6.18 -7.50 18.66
C ARG A 68 -4.94 -6.70 19.03
N ASP A 69 -3.88 -6.84 18.26
CA ASP A 69 -2.61 -6.17 18.54
C ASP A 69 -2.69 -4.69 18.20
N LYS A 70 -1.88 -3.91 18.90
CA LYS A 70 -1.77 -2.48 18.68
C LYS A 70 -0.32 -2.12 18.46
N SER A 71 -0.10 -1.15 17.61
CA SER A 71 1.24 -0.65 17.35
C SER A 71 1.26 0.87 17.38
N LEU A 72 2.43 1.44 17.64
CA LEU A 72 2.63 2.87 17.58
C LEU A 72 3.52 3.19 16.39
N SER A 73 3.00 3.95 15.45
CA SER A 73 3.75 4.38 14.27
C SER A 73 4.25 5.80 14.48
N PHE A 74 5.55 5.96 14.62
CA PHE A 74 6.17 7.26 14.91
C PHE A 74 7.27 7.62 13.91
N LEU A 75 7.57 6.74 12.98
CA LEU A 75 8.58 7.00 11.95
C LEU A 75 7.96 7.76 10.77
N PRO A 76 8.72 8.60 10.08
CA PRO A 76 8.20 9.28 8.88
C PRO A 76 7.87 8.28 7.78
N TYR A 77 6.83 8.60 7.05
CA TYR A 77 6.41 7.79 5.91
C TYR A 77 7.03 8.32 4.62
#